data_22e9b37d3068a17acbac5d82f75568ec
#
_entry.id   22e9b37d3068a17acbac5d82f75568ec
#
_cell.length_a   1.000
_cell.length_b   1.000
_cell.length_c   1.000
_cell.angle_alpha   90.00
_cell.angle_beta   90.00
_cell.angle_gamma   90.00
#
_symmetry.space_group_name_H-M   'P 1'
#
loop_
_entity.id
_entity.type
_entity.pdbx_description
1 polymer ?
#
loop_
_entity_poly.entity_id
_entity_poly.type
_entity_poly.pdbx_seq_one_letter_code
_entity_poly.pdbx_strand_id
1 'polypeptide(L)' 'MFIELHKPDSTAITINLDKLEYFVPADNGKHAMVSLPNYNGWLYVKESYEQVKELIIECQKK' A
#
# COMPACT_ATOMS: atom_id res chain seq x y z
N MET A 1 2.30 3.45 -13.04
CA MET A 1 1.14 2.67 -12.56
C MET A 1 0.72 3.12 -11.18
N PHE A 2 -0.59 3.14 -10.93
CA PHE A 2 -1.13 3.62 -9.66
C PHE A 2 -2.08 2.60 -9.08
N ILE A 3 -2.10 2.51 -7.75
CA ILE A 3 -3.11 1.72 -7.05
C ILE A 3 -3.79 2.61 -6.01
N GLU A 4 -5.03 2.27 -5.69
CA GLU A 4 -5.77 3.00 -4.68
C GLU A 4 -5.78 2.18 -3.39
N LEU A 5 -5.36 2.81 -2.30
CA LEU A 5 -5.41 2.23 -0.98
C LEU A 5 -6.21 3.17 -0.08
N HIS A 6 -6.42 2.77 1.15
CA HIS A 6 -7.21 3.57 2.09
C HIS A 6 -6.47 3.70 3.39
N LYS A 7 -6.52 4.89 3.98
CA LYS A 7 -6.04 5.10 5.34
C LYS A 7 -7.00 4.42 6.32
N PRO A 8 -6.59 4.23 7.57
CA PRO A 8 -7.47 3.60 8.56
C PRO A 8 -8.81 4.29 8.74
N ASP A 9 -8.88 5.60 8.45
CA ASP A 9 -10.12 6.35 8.52
C ASP A 9 -10.95 6.25 7.24
N SER A 10 -10.56 5.37 6.32
CA SER A 10 -11.21 5.12 5.03
C SER A 10 -11.00 6.20 3.98
N THR A 11 -10.10 7.15 4.23
CA THR A 11 -9.73 8.13 3.22
C THR A 11 -8.96 7.45 2.09
N ALA A 12 -9.43 7.59 0.86
CA ALA A 12 -8.77 7.00 -0.29
C ALA A 12 -7.46 7.72 -0.60
N ILE A 13 -6.43 6.95 -0.91
CA ILE A 13 -5.15 7.49 -1.36
C ILE A 13 -4.71 6.73 -2.61
N THR A 14 -4.07 7.43 -3.52
CA THR A 14 -3.56 6.84 -4.75
C THR A 14 -2.04 6.82 -4.67
N ILE A 15 -1.46 5.64 -4.85
CA ILE A 15 -0.03 5.45 -4.73
C ILE A 15 0.56 5.10 -6.09
N ASN A 16 1.64 5.79 -6.43
CA ASN A 16 2.39 5.48 -7.66
C ASN A 16 3.33 4.31 -7.37
N LEU A 17 3.08 3.19 -8.01
CA LEU A 17 3.90 1.98 -7.82
C LEU A 17 5.36 2.19 -8.20
N ASP A 18 5.63 3.10 -9.12
CA ASP A 18 7.01 3.38 -9.51
C ASP A 18 7.81 4.04 -8.38
N LYS A 19 7.11 4.60 -7.39
CA LYS A 19 7.73 5.24 -6.24
C LYS A 19 7.69 4.40 -4.99
N LEU A 20 6.95 3.31 -5.00
CA LEU A 20 6.84 2.44 -3.83
C LEU A 20 8.16 1.70 -3.63
N GLU A 21 8.77 1.88 -2.47
CA GLU A 21 10.03 1.20 -2.16
C GLU A 21 9.78 -0.23 -1.69
N TYR A 22 8.96 -0.37 -0.67
CA TYR A 22 8.59 -1.69 -0.14
C TYR A 22 7.41 -1.53 0.80
N PHE A 23 6.81 -2.64 1.16
CA PHE A 23 5.72 -2.62 2.12
C PHE A 23 5.84 -3.86 3.01
N VAL A 24 5.29 -3.76 4.22
CA VAL A 24 5.39 -4.82 5.21
C VAL A 24 4.02 -5.05 5.85
N PRO A 25 3.79 -6.27 6.37
CA PRO A 25 2.55 -6.52 7.10
C PRO A 25 2.56 -5.79 8.45
N ALA A 26 1.39 -5.39 8.88
CA ALA A 26 1.17 -4.79 10.18
C ALA A 26 0.00 -5.47 10.83
N ASP A 27 -0.02 -5.50 12.14
CA ASP A 27 -1.14 -6.07 12.92
C ASP A 27 -1.46 -7.49 12.46
N ASN A 28 -0.44 -8.35 12.45
CA ASN A 28 -0.54 -9.76 12.03
C ASN A 28 -1.05 -9.93 10.60
N GLY A 29 -0.75 -8.97 9.74
CA GLY A 29 -1.14 -9.02 8.34
C GLY A 29 -2.52 -8.45 8.04
N LYS A 30 -3.24 -8.03 9.05
CA LYS A 30 -4.57 -7.43 8.85
C LYS A 30 -4.49 -6.08 8.14
N HIS A 31 -3.35 -5.43 8.27
CA HIS A 31 -3.09 -4.14 7.63
C HIS A 31 -1.71 -4.18 7.03
N ALA A 32 -1.35 -3.12 6.33
CA ALA A 32 -0.01 -2.99 5.76
C ALA A 32 0.53 -1.61 6.01
N MET A 33 1.87 -1.52 5.98
CA MET A 33 2.56 -0.23 5.99
C MET A 33 3.39 -0.15 4.74
N VAL A 34 3.34 0.99 4.06
CA VAL A 34 4.08 1.18 2.81
C VAL A 34 5.11 2.28 3.00
N SER A 35 6.24 2.12 2.31
CA SER A 35 7.34 3.07 2.36
C SER A 35 7.45 3.80 1.03
N LEU A 36 7.46 5.12 1.08
CA LEU A 36 7.56 5.98 -0.10
C LEU A 36 8.71 6.96 0.10
N PRO A 37 9.47 7.29 -0.97
CA PRO A 37 10.68 8.10 -0.81
C PRO A 37 10.46 9.51 -0.27
N ASN A 38 9.29 10.09 -0.54
CA ASN A 38 9.02 11.46 -0.10
C ASN A 38 8.13 11.54 1.13
N TYR A 39 7.97 10.39 1.81
CA TYR A 39 7.14 10.33 3.00
C TYR A 39 8.00 9.93 4.20
N ASN A 40 8.01 10.75 5.23
CA ASN A 40 8.78 10.48 6.44
C ASN A 40 8.09 9.43 7.28
N GLY A 41 8.66 8.22 7.30
CA GLY A 41 8.13 7.10 8.06
C GLY A 41 7.25 6.21 7.21
N TRP A 42 6.39 5.46 7.87
CA TRP A 42 5.53 4.49 7.23
C TRP A 42 4.12 5.04 7.02
N LEU A 43 3.56 4.79 5.85
CA LEU A 43 2.16 5.11 5.61
C LEU A 43 1.33 3.86 5.93
N TYR A 44 0.54 3.95 6.98
CA TYR A 44 -0.31 2.85 7.42
C TYR A 44 -1.57 2.83 6.57
N VAL A 45 -1.94 1.67 6.04
CA VAL A 45 -3.13 1.54 5.20
C VAL A 45 -4.09 0.51 5.77
N LYS A 46 -5.36 0.67 5.44
CA LYS A 46 -6.44 -0.19 5.91
C LYS A 46 -6.37 -1.58 5.26
N GLU A 47 -5.92 -1.65 4.03
CA GLU A 47 -5.82 -2.91 3.30
C GLU A 47 -4.85 -3.86 3.99
N SER A 48 -5.14 -5.16 3.93
CA SER A 48 -4.24 -6.16 4.47
C SER A 48 -3.01 -6.29 3.59
N TYR A 49 -1.96 -6.90 4.15
CA TYR A 49 -0.74 -7.17 3.41
C TYR A 49 -1.05 -7.95 2.12
N GLU A 50 -1.92 -8.97 2.22
CA GLU A 50 -2.28 -9.77 1.07
C GLU A 50 -3.06 -8.97 0.03
N GLN A 51 -3.93 -8.07 0.47
CA GLN A 51 -4.68 -7.23 -0.45
C GLN A 51 -3.78 -6.28 -1.22
N VAL A 52 -2.80 -5.68 -0.54
CA VAL A 52 -1.84 -4.79 -1.21
C VAL A 52 -1.06 -5.58 -2.25
N LYS A 53 -0.60 -6.76 -1.88
CA LYS A 53 0.15 -7.65 -2.76
C LYS A 53 -0.66 -8.00 -4.00
N GLU A 54 -1.93 -8.35 -3.81
CA GLU A 54 -2.84 -8.68 -4.92
C GLU A 54 -3.05 -7.52 -5.86
N LEU A 55 -3.23 -6.32 -5.31
CA LEU A 55 -3.42 -5.12 -6.12
C LEU A 55 -2.19 -4.85 -6.99
N ILE A 56 -1.00 -5.03 -6.42
CA ILE A 56 0.24 -4.82 -7.17
C ILE A 56 0.36 -5.86 -8.29
N ILE A 57 0.09 -7.12 -7.99
CA ILE A 57 0.16 -8.19 -8.99
C ILE A 57 -0.82 -7.93 -10.12
N GLU A 58 -2.07 -7.58 -9.80
CA GLU A 58 -3.08 -7.29 -10.81
C GLU A 58 -2.67 -6.12 -11.70
N CYS A 59 -2.08 -5.09 -11.09
CA CYS A 59 -1.62 -3.94 -11.83
C CYS A 59 -0.51 -4.29 -12.82
N GLN A 60 0.36 -5.22 -12.43
CA GLN A 60 1.50 -5.62 -13.25
C GLN A 60 1.16 -6.61 -14.36
N LYS A 61 -0.02 -7.21 -14.31
CA LYS A 61 -0.43 -8.17 -15.34
C LYS A 61 -0.85 -7.51 -16.66
N LYS A 62 -0.99 -6.22 -16.70
CA LYS A 62 -1.45 -5.52 -17.90
C LYS A 62 -0.35 -5.14 -18.85
#